data_131dafedb3059f1d93bf5d74d8aef946
#
_entry.id   131dafedb3059f1d93bf5d74d8aef946
#
_cell.length_a   1.000
_cell.length_b   1.000
_cell.length_c   1.000
_cell.angle_alpha   90.00
_cell.angle_beta   90.00
_cell.angle_gamma   90.00
#
_symmetry.space_group_name_H-M   'P 1'
#
loop_
_entity.id
_entity.type
_entity.pdbx_description
1 polymer ?
#
loop_
_entity_poly.entity_id
_entity_poly.type
_entity_poly.pdbx_seq_one_letter_code
_entity_poly.pdbx_strand_id
1 'polypeptide(L)'
;MESNFVDYVKIKCRSGKGGRGSMHLRHVKYNPNGGPDGGDGGNGGSIILRGSHNYWTLLHLKYQRHFYAEHGGNGGRDKCHGTNGKNIYIDVPCGTVVYNAETGKYICDVTYDKQEVVLLKGGRGGLGNFQFRSATNQAPRYAQPGEPMQEMTVIMELKLLADVGLVGLPNAGKSTLLSAVSSARPKIANYPFTTLEPSLGIVSYHDHQSFVMADIPGIIEGASEGKARGLRFLRHIERNSLLLFMIPGDTEDIKAEYELLLRELKNFNPEMLDKHRVLAVTKCDLLDDELCDMLRETTPDDLPVVFISSVTGQGIDELKDILWRELNSESNKLLNITKDDTLVHRDKDMSRFNAEMEAEGEDDVIFYENDEEEDDDIEELEDYEIEDIE
;
A
#
# COMPACT_ATOMS: atom_id res chain seq x y z
N MET A 1 -12.32 -23.02 -0.35
CA MET A 1 -11.36 -22.38 -1.29
C MET A 1 -10.86 -21.15 -0.58
N GLU A 2 -9.59 -21.12 -0.22
CA GLU A 2 -9.01 -19.94 0.44
C GLU A 2 -9.14 -18.73 -0.49
N SER A 3 -9.57 -17.61 0.04
CA SER A 3 -9.69 -16.37 -0.72
C SER A 3 -8.27 -15.91 -1.08
N ASN A 4 -7.97 -15.79 -2.36
CA ASN A 4 -6.68 -15.27 -2.86
C ASN A 4 -6.54 -13.75 -2.65
N PHE A 5 -7.43 -13.13 -1.89
CA PHE A 5 -7.39 -11.71 -1.58
C PHE A 5 -6.88 -11.53 -0.15
N VAL A 6 -5.75 -10.86 -0.01
CA VAL A 6 -5.13 -10.54 1.27
C VAL A 6 -4.99 -9.02 1.34
N ASP A 7 -5.74 -8.41 2.24
CA ASP A 7 -5.78 -6.97 2.50
C ASP A 7 -4.97 -6.57 3.74
N TYR A 8 -4.50 -7.55 4.47
CA TYR A 8 -3.76 -7.40 5.70
C TYR A 8 -2.59 -8.38 5.76
N VAL A 9 -1.41 -7.90 6.15
CA VAL A 9 -0.24 -8.74 6.36
C VAL A 9 0.66 -8.16 7.45
N LYS A 10 1.24 -9.02 8.26
CA LYS A 10 2.27 -8.68 9.24
C LYS A 10 3.62 -9.16 8.71
N ILE A 11 4.59 -8.25 8.60
CA ILE A 11 5.94 -8.55 8.12
C ILE A 11 7.00 -8.05 9.09
N LYS A 12 8.12 -8.76 9.15
CA LYS A 12 9.31 -8.39 9.93
C LYS A 12 10.36 -7.78 9.02
N CYS A 13 10.79 -6.59 9.33
CA CYS A 13 11.73 -5.80 8.54
C CYS A 13 12.97 -5.49 9.37
N ARG A 14 14.16 -5.70 8.78
CA ARG A 14 15.44 -5.39 9.40
C ARG A 14 16.35 -4.69 8.41
N SER A 15 16.84 -3.51 8.77
CA SER A 15 17.81 -2.77 7.95
C SER A 15 19.21 -3.36 8.11
N GLY A 16 20.10 -3.04 7.17
CA GLY A 16 21.51 -3.40 7.26
C GLY A 16 22.25 -2.59 8.34
N LYS A 17 23.13 -3.24 9.10
CA LYS A 17 24.11 -2.60 9.99
C LYS A 17 25.16 -1.87 9.16
N GLY A 18 25.65 -0.72 9.60
CA GLY A 18 26.83 -0.08 9.01
C GLY A 18 28.11 -0.86 9.27
N GLY A 19 28.99 -0.93 8.29
CA GLY A 19 30.30 -1.53 8.42
C GLY A 19 31.21 -0.73 9.38
N ARG A 20 32.09 -1.39 10.08
CA ARG A 20 33.09 -0.75 10.95
C ARG A 20 34.17 -0.06 10.11
N GLY A 21 34.65 1.09 10.53
CA GLY A 21 35.87 1.71 9.99
C GLY A 21 37.11 0.88 10.37
N SER A 22 38.13 0.93 9.53
CA SER A 22 39.40 0.25 9.77
C SER A 22 40.36 1.11 10.60
N MET A 23 41.07 0.50 11.54
CA MET A 23 42.14 1.15 12.32
C MET A 23 43.55 0.77 11.84
N HIS A 24 43.66 0.30 10.60
CA HIS A 24 44.94 -0.18 10.03
C HIS A 24 45.96 0.95 9.95
N LEU A 25 47.18 0.63 10.31
CA LEU A 25 48.36 1.47 10.15
C LEU A 25 49.25 0.89 9.05
N ARG A 26 49.70 1.69 8.13
CA ARG A 26 50.52 1.27 6.99
C ARG A 26 51.91 0.85 7.45
N HIS A 27 52.27 -0.38 7.17
CA HIS A 27 53.61 -0.92 7.36
C HIS A 27 54.19 -1.35 5.99
N VAL A 28 55.21 -0.66 5.53
CA VAL A 28 55.88 -1.02 4.27
C VAL A 28 57.38 -1.16 4.50
N LYS A 29 58.03 -1.96 3.70
CA LYS A 29 59.49 -2.13 3.70
C LYS A 29 60.11 -0.73 3.53
N TYR A 30 61.01 -0.36 4.42
CA TYR A 30 61.71 0.95 4.49
C TYR A 30 60.89 2.13 5.09
N ASN A 31 59.63 1.94 5.47
CA ASN A 31 58.87 2.96 6.19
C ASN A 31 57.96 2.31 7.27
N PRO A 32 58.51 1.96 8.43
CA PRO A 32 57.75 1.29 9.50
C PRO A 32 56.69 2.20 10.15
N ASN A 33 56.82 3.52 9.97
CA ASN A 33 55.89 4.50 10.54
C ASN A 33 54.97 5.11 9.46
N GLY A 34 54.38 4.30 8.62
CA GLY A 34 53.60 4.70 7.44
C GLY A 34 52.30 5.46 7.69
N GLY A 35 51.93 5.67 8.95
CA GLY A 35 50.73 6.42 9.34
C GLY A 35 49.41 5.66 9.12
N PRO A 36 48.28 6.30 9.46
CA PRO A 36 46.96 5.70 9.34
C PRO A 36 46.51 5.60 7.88
N ASP A 37 46.03 4.44 7.47
CA ASP A 37 45.54 4.15 6.13
C ASP A 37 44.23 3.33 6.14
N GLY A 38 43.59 3.20 7.29
CA GLY A 38 42.31 2.54 7.40
C GLY A 38 41.19 3.30 6.66
N GLY A 39 40.43 2.57 5.83
CA GLY A 39 39.26 3.08 5.12
C GLY A 39 38.00 3.09 5.96
N ASP A 40 36.96 3.76 5.48
CA ASP A 40 35.67 3.85 6.16
C ASP A 40 34.84 2.59 5.88
N GLY A 41 33.95 2.22 6.80
CA GLY A 41 32.96 1.17 6.58
C GLY A 41 31.88 1.60 5.57
N GLY A 42 31.29 0.65 4.89
CA GLY A 42 30.13 0.87 4.01
C GLY A 42 28.83 1.07 4.79
N ASN A 43 27.87 1.73 4.18
CA ASN A 43 26.54 1.87 4.76
C ASN A 43 25.75 0.56 4.64
N GLY A 44 24.92 0.24 5.62
CA GLY A 44 23.94 -0.83 5.52
C GLY A 44 22.83 -0.51 4.53
N GLY A 45 22.19 -1.54 3.98
CA GLY A 45 21.04 -1.40 3.11
C GLY A 45 19.80 -0.91 3.85
N SER A 46 18.96 -0.16 3.17
CA SER A 46 17.67 0.33 3.66
C SER A 46 16.53 -0.55 3.16
N ILE A 47 15.39 -0.54 3.88
CA ILE A 47 14.14 -1.13 3.42
C ILE A 47 13.24 0.00 2.93
N ILE A 48 12.79 -0.13 1.67
CA ILE A 48 12.03 0.88 0.94
C ILE A 48 10.74 0.24 0.45
N LEU A 49 9.62 0.84 0.80
CA LEU A 49 8.32 0.50 0.21
C LEU A 49 8.18 1.19 -1.12
N ARG A 50 7.69 0.49 -2.12
CA ARG A 50 7.47 1.06 -3.46
C ARG A 50 6.04 0.75 -3.91
N GLY A 51 5.28 1.79 -4.23
CA GLY A 51 3.95 1.68 -4.79
C GLY A 51 3.96 1.05 -6.18
N SER A 52 3.05 0.14 -6.45
CA SER A 52 2.94 -0.50 -7.75
C SER A 52 1.49 -0.82 -8.09
N HIS A 53 1.03 -0.34 -9.25
CA HIS A 53 -0.27 -0.69 -9.81
C HIS A 53 -0.37 -2.16 -10.28
N ASN A 54 0.77 -2.88 -10.37
CA ASN A 54 0.76 -4.27 -10.79
C ASN A 54 0.27 -5.23 -9.71
N TYR A 55 0.23 -4.78 -8.47
CA TYR A 55 -0.24 -5.54 -7.32
C TYR A 55 -1.61 -5.03 -6.87
N TRP A 56 -2.56 -5.97 -6.71
CA TRP A 56 -3.95 -5.70 -6.29
C TRP A 56 -4.22 -6.15 -4.86
N THR A 57 -3.32 -6.95 -4.30
CA THR A 57 -3.44 -7.54 -2.97
C THR A 57 -2.06 -7.65 -2.33
N LEU A 58 -2.03 -7.84 -1.02
CA LEU A 58 -0.80 -8.12 -0.27
C LEU A 58 -0.44 -9.62 -0.26
N LEU A 59 -1.06 -10.44 -1.13
CA LEU A 59 -0.91 -11.89 -1.14
C LEU A 59 0.55 -12.35 -1.24
N HIS A 60 1.38 -11.68 -2.05
CA HIS A 60 2.79 -12.03 -2.20
C HIS A 60 3.57 -11.84 -0.89
N LEU A 61 3.16 -10.89 -0.03
CA LEU A 61 3.77 -10.66 1.27
C LEU A 61 3.29 -11.67 2.33
N LYS A 62 2.17 -12.35 2.10
CA LYS A 62 1.72 -13.47 2.96
C LYS A 62 2.72 -14.62 2.93
N TYR A 63 3.38 -14.85 1.79
CA TYR A 63 4.36 -15.93 1.61
C TYR A 63 5.79 -15.50 1.95
N GLN A 64 6.11 -14.21 1.85
CA GLN A 64 7.42 -13.67 2.21
C GLN A 64 7.24 -12.62 3.31
N ARG A 65 7.42 -13.05 4.56
CA ARG A 65 7.17 -12.19 5.73
C ARG A 65 8.42 -11.54 6.32
N HIS A 66 9.62 -11.93 5.85
CA HIS A 66 10.89 -11.48 6.38
C HIS A 66 11.70 -10.75 5.31
N PHE A 67 12.09 -9.52 5.62
CA PHE A 67 12.88 -8.66 4.73
C PHE A 67 14.08 -8.14 5.49
N TYR A 68 15.27 -8.66 5.15
CA TYR A 68 16.53 -8.35 5.81
C TYR A 68 17.50 -7.74 4.80
N ALA A 69 17.81 -6.43 4.96
CA ALA A 69 18.74 -5.73 4.08
C ALA A 69 20.19 -6.11 4.40
N GLU A 70 21.04 -6.08 3.38
CA GLU A 70 22.46 -6.43 3.50
C GLU A 70 23.20 -5.44 4.42
N HIS A 71 24.15 -5.98 5.17
CA HIS A 71 25.05 -5.17 5.99
C HIS A 71 26.09 -4.44 5.13
N GLY A 72 26.58 -3.31 5.61
CA GLY A 72 27.73 -2.65 5.04
C GLY A 72 29.03 -3.41 5.33
N GLY A 73 29.91 -3.48 4.34
CA GLY A 73 31.23 -4.08 4.49
C GLY A 73 32.13 -3.26 5.42
N ASN A 74 33.04 -3.93 6.12
CA ASN A 74 34.02 -3.24 6.95
C ASN A 74 35.06 -2.51 6.07
N GLY A 75 35.59 -1.41 6.60
CA GLY A 75 36.69 -0.68 5.96
C GLY A 75 37.96 -1.54 5.87
N GLY A 76 38.69 -1.41 4.79
CA GLY A 76 39.92 -2.15 4.50
C GLY A 76 41.19 -1.33 4.77
N ARG A 77 42.33 -1.89 4.33
CA ARG A 77 43.65 -1.26 4.26
C ARG A 77 43.71 -0.30 3.05
N ASP A 78 44.78 0.49 2.96
CA ASP A 78 45.04 1.39 1.84
C ASP A 78 43.85 2.35 1.53
N LYS A 79 43.12 2.77 2.58
CA LYS A 79 41.91 3.62 2.53
C LYS A 79 40.77 3.02 1.71
N CYS A 80 40.73 1.68 1.58
CA CYS A 80 39.65 1.02 0.90
C CYS A 80 38.39 1.10 1.75
N HIS A 81 37.32 1.70 1.17
CA HIS A 81 36.02 1.77 1.81
C HIS A 81 35.32 0.41 1.72
N GLY A 82 34.56 0.08 2.75
CA GLY A 82 33.67 -1.07 2.73
C GLY A 82 32.57 -0.92 1.69
N THR A 83 32.09 -2.02 1.14
CA THR A 83 30.96 -2.03 0.21
C THR A 83 29.67 -1.60 0.91
N ASN A 84 28.82 -0.83 0.23
CA ASN A 84 27.50 -0.54 0.76
C ASN A 84 26.59 -1.77 0.60
N GLY A 85 25.80 -2.07 1.61
CA GLY A 85 24.75 -3.07 1.56
C GLY A 85 23.63 -2.66 0.57
N LYS A 86 23.05 -3.64 -0.10
CA LYS A 86 21.96 -3.41 -1.06
C LYS A 86 20.67 -3.08 -0.34
N ASN A 87 19.95 -2.10 -0.89
CA ASN A 87 18.60 -1.79 -0.45
C ASN A 87 17.62 -2.89 -0.88
N ILE A 88 16.60 -3.13 -0.06
CA ILE A 88 15.47 -3.98 -0.41
C ILE A 88 14.27 -3.09 -0.74
N TYR A 89 13.67 -3.35 -1.90
CA TYR A 89 12.41 -2.75 -2.31
C TYR A 89 11.28 -3.74 -2.11
N ILE A 90 10.28 -3.32 -1.35
CA ILE A 90 9.06 -4.10 -1.12
C ILE A 90 7.97 -3.43 -1.96
N ASP A 91 7.53 -4.11 -3.00
CA ASP A 91 6.45 -3.62 -3.85
C ASP A 91 5.12 -3.84 -3.13
N VAL A 92 4.35 -2.77 -2.99
CA VAL A 92 3.03 -2.78 -2.36
C VAL A 92 1.99 -2.14 -3.27
N PRO A 93 0.73 -2.59 -3.22
CA PRO A 93 -0.35 -1.91 -3.94
C PRO A 93 -0.50 -0.47 -3.47
N CYS A 94 -0.94 0.41 -4.39
CA CYS A 94 -1.31 1.77 -4.02
C CYS A 94 -2.49 1.75 -3.03
N GLY A 95 -2.49 2.65 -2.03
CA GLY A 95 -3.47 2.65 -0.94
C GLY A 95 -3.09 1.77 0.24
N THR A 96 -1.86 1.25 0.30
CA THR A 96 -1.35 0.50 1.46
C THR A 96 -0.96 1.46 2.57
N VAL A 97 -1.50 1.24 3.77
CA VAL A 97 -1.14 1.96 5.00
C VAL A 97 -0.33 1.05 5.90
N VAL A 98 0.69 1.62 6.52
CA VAL A 98 1.65 0.88 7.33
C VAL A 98 1.60 1.36 8.77
N TYR A 99 1.46 0.41 9.69
CA TYR A 99 1.47 0.64 11.13
C TYR A 99 2.59 -0.15 11.79
N ASN A 100 3.08 0.36 12.91
CA ASN A 100 3.96 -0.42 13.78
C ASN A 100 3.15 -1.50 14.49
N ALA A 101 3.58 -2.77 14.41
CA ALA A 101 2.84 -3.90 14.97
C ALA A 101 2.82 -3.92 16.51
N GLU A 102 3.81 -3.30 17.16
CA GLU A 102 3.91 -3.28 18.62
C GLU A 102 3.12 -2.11 19.23
N THR A 103 3.24 -0.93 18.62
CA THR A 103 2.66 0.30 19.18
C THR A 103 1.33 0.70 18.56
N GLY A 104 0.96 0.10 17.42
CA GLY A 104 -0.22 0.49 16.64
C GLY A 104 -0.08 1.87 15.96
N LYS A 105 1.07 2.52 16.09
CA LYS A 105 1.27 3.85 15.53
C LYS A 105 1.33 3.82 14.02
N TYR A 106 0.71 4.81 13.40
CA TYR A 106 0.85 5.08 11.98
C TYR A 106 2.30 5.43 11.63
N ILE A 107 2.81 4.86 10.53
CA ILE A 107 4.17 5.12 10.04
C ILE A 107 4.11 5.90 8.73
N CYS A 108 3.46 5.33 7.72
CA CYS A 108 3.36 5.93 6.39
C CYS A 108 2.23 5.29 5.59
N ASP A 109 1.90 5.90 4.46
CA ASP A 109 1.06 5.32 3.42
C ASP A 109 1.73 5.42 2.06
N VAL A 110 1.31 4.54 1.15
CA VAL A 110 1.77 4.48 -0.23
C VAL A 110 0.55 4.65 -1.13
N THR A 111 0.36 5.87 -1.66
CA THR A 111 -0.86 6.27 -2.35
C THR A 111 -0.78 6.20 -3.86
N TYR A 112 0.42 6.41 -4.47
CA TYR A 112 0.57 6.46 -5.92
C TYR A 112 1.67 5.54 -6.45
N ASP A 113 1.62 5.27 -7.75
CA ASP A 113 2.56 4.40 -8.44
C ASP A 113 3.99 4.94 -8.39
N LYS A 114 4.95 4.03 -8.17
CA LYS A 114 6.38 4.36 -8.03
C LYS A 114 6.73 5.31 -6.89
N GLN A 115 5.81 5.56 -5.98
CA GLN A 115 6.13 6.24 -4.73
C GLN A 115 7.10 5.38 -3.93
N GLU A 116 8.20 5.96 -3.51
CA GLU A 116 9.19 5.31 -2.66
C GLU A 116 9.18 5.92 -1.27
N VAL A 117 8.97 5.09 -0.25
CA VAL A 117 8.97 5.49 1.15
C VAL A 117 9.99 4.65 1.89
N VAL A 118 10.97 5.30 2.52
CA VAL A 118 11.97 4.61 3.33
C VAL A 118 11.35 4.19 4.66
N LEU A 119 11.10 2.89 4.82
CA LEU A 119 10.55 2.31 6.04
C LEU A 119 11.60 2.21 7.15
N LEU A 120 12.75 1.60 6.83
CA LEU A 120 13.89 1.50 7.74
C LEU A 120 15.17 1.95 7.02
N LYS A 121 15.87 2.89 7.64
CA LYS A 121 17.13 3.37 7.11
C LYS A 121 18.27 2.45 7.53
N GLY A 122 19.17 2.12 6.59
CA GLY A 122 20.39 1.38 6.88
C GLY A 122 21.33 2.16 7.79
N GLY A 123 22.06 1.44 8.64
CA GLY A 123 23.07 2.02 9.52
C GLY A 123 24.20 2.67 8.72
N ARG A 124 24.69 3.81 9.19
CA ARG A 124 25.80 4.51 8.57
C ARG A 124 27.12 3.80 8.84
N GLY A 125 27.99 3.71 7.83
CA GLY A 125 29.33 3.18 7.99
C GLY A 125 30.19 4.03 8.93
N GLY A 126 31.01 3.36 9.73
CA GLY A 126 31.95 4.00 10.65
C GLY A 126 33.15 4.58 9.92
N LEU A 127 33.71 5.66 10.42
CA LEU A 127 34.91 6.31 9.87
C LEU A 127 36.18 5.54 10.22
N GLY A 128 37.09 5.36 9.24
CA GLY A 128 38.40 4.78 9.45
C GLY A 128 39.36 5.72 10.14
N ASN A 129 40.47 5.19 10.65
CA ASN A 129 41.46 5.98 11.39
C ASN A 129 42.12 7.08 10.55
N PHE A 130 42.11 6.95 9.21
CA PHE A 130 42.62 7.99 8.33
C PHE A 130 41.85 9.31 8.46
N GLN A 131 40.57 9.28 8.71
CA GLN A 131 39.73 10.47 8.88
C GLN A 131 40.00 11.23 10.19
N PHE A 132 40.56 10.55 11.20
CA PHE A 132 40.87 11.13 12.51
C PHE A 132 42.30 11.68 12.61
N ARG A 133 43.06 11.66 11.49
CA ARG A 133 44.41 12.21 11.43
C ARG A 133 44.37 13.72 11.58
N SER A 134 45.16 14.25 12.53
CA SER A 134 45.32 15.67 12.78
C SER A 134 46.79 16.02 13.01
N ALA A 135 47.12 17.31 13.10
CA ALA A 135 48.47 17.79 13.41
C ALA A 135 49.00 17.29 14.77
N THR A 136 48.11 17.15 15.73
CA THR A 136 48.41 16.68 17.10
C THR A 136 48.31 15.16 17.23
N ASN A 137 47.49 14.49 16.42
CA ASN A 137 47.37 13.06 16.40
C ASN A 137 47.61 12.50 14.97
N GLN A 138 48.89 12.22 14.68
CA GLN A 138 49.33 11.81 13.34
C GLN A 138 49.05 10.31 13.04
N ALA A 139 48.89 9.48 14.09
CA ALA A 139 48.69 8.04 13.97
C ALA A 139 47.58 7.55 14.91
N PRO A 140 46.31 7.94 14.68
CA PRO A 140 45.21 7.48 15.51
C PRO A 140 45.03 5.95 15.39
N ARG A 141 44.92 5.29 16.56
CA ARG A 141 44.76 3.84 16.71
C ARG A 141 43.31 3.48 17.05
N TYR A 142 42.37 4.23 16.53
CA TYR A 142 40.94 4.00 16.70
C TYR A 142 40.18 4.29 15.42
N ALA A 143 39.08 3.63 15.25
CA ALA A 143 38.12 3.84 14.17
C ALA A 143 36.71 3.85 14.76
N GLN A 144 35.79 4.42 14.04
CA GLN A 144 34.39 4.49 14.48
C GLN A 144 33.67 3.18 14.14
N PRO A 145 32.88 2.59 15.06
CA PRO A 145 31.99 1.50 14.73
C PRO A 145 30.91 2.00 13.76
N GLY A 146 30.37 1.09 12.95
CA GLY A 146 29.17 1.38 12.16
C GLY A 146 27.95 1.53 13.06
N GLU A 147 26.95 2.28 12.56
CA GLU A 147 25.66 2.40 13.26
C GLU A 147 24.95 1.03 13.27
N PRO A 148 24.20 0.73 14.35
CA PRO A 148 23.47 -0.51 14.47
C PRO A 148 22.36 -0.61 13.43
N MET A 149 21.88 -1.81 13.16
CA MET A 149 20.68 -2.07 12.39
C MET A 149 19.44 -1.64 13.15
N GLN A 150 18.38 -1.34 12.39
CA GLN A 150 17.04 -1.11 12.91
C GLN A 150 16.15 -2.30 12.56
N GLU A 151 15.38 -2.76 13.53
CA GLU A 151 14.43 -3.84 13.34
C GLU A 151 13.03 -3.38 13.74
N MET A 152 12.03 -3.76 12.97
CA MET A 152 10.64 -3.39 13.22
C MET A 152 9.71 -4.43 12.61
N THR A 153 8.68 -4.81 13.36
CA THR A 153 7.55 -5.55 12.82
C THR A 153 6.47 -4.55 12.43
N VAL A 154 6.02 -4.62 11.19
CA VAL A 154 4.99 -3.73 10.66
C VAL A 154 3.77 -4.50 10.19
N ILE A 155 2.64 -3.84 10.32
CA ILE A 155 1.36 -4.25 9.79
C ILE A 155 1.10 -3.41 8.55
N MET A 156 0.86 -4.07 7.44
CA MET A 156 0.42 -3.46 6.20
C MET A 156 -1.05 -3.74 6.01
N GLU A 157 -1.84 -2.71 5.87
CA GLU A 157 -3.27 -2.77 5.62
C GLU A 157 -3.57 -2.10 4.29
N LEU A 158 -4.15 -2.87 3.39
CA LEU A 158 -4.60 -2.34 2.12
C LEU A 158 -5.94 -1.64 2.34
N LYS A 159 -5.92 -0.33 2.39
CA LYS A 159 -7.15 0.49 2.44
C LYS A 159 -7.66 0.74 1.04
N LEU A 160 -7.58 -0.26 0.19
CA LEU A 160 -8.05 -0.17 -1.16
C LEU A 160 -9.55 -0.16 -1.20
N LEU A 161 -9.93 0.76 -2.00
CA LEU A 161 -11.27 0.86 -2.49
C LEU A 161 -11.22 0.88 -3.99
N ALA A 162 -12.35 0.72 -4.56
CA ALA A 162 -12.50 0.83 -5.97
C ALA A 162 -12.31 2.29 -6.38
N ASP A 163 -11.80 2.50 -7.56
CA ASP A 163 -11.77 3.82 -8.21
C ASP A 163 -13.21 4.30 -8.44
N VAL A 164 -14.11 3.36 -8.78
CA VAL A 164 -15.53 3.61 -9.04
C VAL A 164 -16.42 2.79 -8.09
N GLY A 165 -17.24 3.46 -7.30
CA GLY A 165 -18.28 2.82 -6.48
C GLY A 165 -19.63 2.78 -7.17
N LEU A 166 -20.27 1.60 -7.26
CA LEU A 166 -21.61 1.45 -7.80
C LEU A 166 -22.67 1.79 -6.75
N VAL A 167 -23.57 2.69 -7.08
CA VAL A 167 -24.68 3.12 -6.25
C VAL A 167 -25.99 2.94 -7.00
N GLY A 168 -26.97 2.26 -6.42
CA GLY A 168 -28.27 2.04 -7.08
C GLY A 168 -29.17 1.15 -6.26
N LEU A 169 -30.46 1.20 -6.52
CA LEU A 169 -31.48 0.36 -5.89
C LEU A 169 -31.23 -1.13 -6.13
N PRO A 170 -31.84 -2.02 -5.34
CA PRO A 170 -31.87 -3.44 -5.67
C PRO A 170 -32.36 -3.66 -7.11
N ASN A 171 -31.79 -4.63 -7.81
CA ASN A 171 -32.10 -4.94 -9.20
C ASN A 171 -31.82 -3.84 -10.25
N ALA A 172 -31.10 -2.77 -9.89
CA ALA A 172 -30.63 -1.76 -10.85
C ALA A 172 -29.56 -2.30 -11.83
N GLY A 173 -29.16 -3.56 -11.70
CA GLY A 173 -28.19 -4.20 -12.63
C GLY A 173 -26.72 -4.05 -12.23
N LYS A 174 -26.40 -3.63 -11.00
CA LYS A 174 -25.02 -3.41 -10.51
C LYS A 174 -24.10 -4.61 -10.70
N SER A 175 -24.47 -5.75 -10.14
CA SER A 175 -23.66 -6.98 -10.24
C SER A 175 -23.61 -7.55 -11.67
N THR A 176 -24.65 -7.30 -12.47
CA THR A 176 -24.67 -7.67 -13.91
C THR A 176 -23.68 -6.81 -14.69
N LEU A 177 -23.70 -5.50 -14.46
CA LEU A 177 -22.72 -4.57 -15.07
C LEU A 177 -21.30 -4.97 -14.68
N LEU A 178 -21.05 -5.17 -13.37
CA LEU A 178 -19.73 -5.55 -12.88
C LEU A 178 -19.23 -6.84 -13.55
N SER A 179 -20.11 -7.80 -13.75
CA SER A 179 -19.77 -9.06 -14.44
C SER A 179 -19.51 -8.88 -15.94
N ALA A 180 -20.20 -7.93 -16.58
CA ALA A 180 -20.06 -7.65 -18.00
C ALA A 180 -18.78 -6.86 -18.34
N VAL A 181 -18.38 -5.93 -17.47
CA VAL A 181 -17.22 -5.06 -17.71
C VAL A 181 -15.91 -5.59 -17.14
N SER A 182 -15.97 -6.53 -16.20
CA SER A 182 -14.79 -7.08 -15.54
C SER A 182 -14.04 -8.05 -16.46
N SER A 183 -12.72 -7.83 -16.57
CA SER A 183 -11.80 -8.71 -17.33
C SER A 183 -11.60 -10.09 -16.70
N ALA A 184 -11.91 -10.23 -15.42
CA ALA A 184 -11.93 -11.48 -14.68
C ALA A 184 -13.28 -11.58 -13.96
N ARG A 185 -13.71 -12.81 -13.61
CA ARG A 185 -14.93 -12.97 -12.80
C ARG A 185 -14.82 -12.11 -11.55
N PRO A 186 -15.85 -11.27 -11.26
CA PRO A 186 -15.85 -10.46 -10.06
C PRO A 186 -15.56 -11.31 -8.84
N LYS A 187 -14.64 -10.87 -8.01
CA LYS A 187 -14.28 -11.58 -6.78
C LYS A 187 -15.08 -10.99 -5.64
N ILE A 188 -15.74 -11.87 -4.91
CA ILE A 188 -16.36 -11.55 -3.64
C ILE A 188 -15.19 -11.42 -2.65
N ALA A 189 -14.99 -10.24 -2.09
CA ALA A 189 -13.98 -10.01 -1.08
C ALA A 189 -14.59 -10.24 0.31
N ASN A 190 -14.17 -11.31 0.97
CA ASN A 190 -14.52 -11.58 2.36
C ASN A 190 -13.71 -10.63 3.26
N TYR A 191 -14.32 -9.53 3.63
CA TYR A 191 -13.75 -8.66 4.65
C TYR A 191 -14.28 -9.12 6.02
N PRO A 192 -13.40 -9.46 6.96
CA PRO A 192 -13.78 -10.03 8.25
C PRO A 192 -14.67 -9.10 9.11
N PHE A 193 -14.78 -7.85 8.71
CA PHE A 193 -15.59 -6.83 9.38
C PHE A 193 -16.85 -6.41 8.60
N THR A 194 -17.16 -7.06 7.46
CA THR A 194 -18.36 -6.75 6.68
C THR A 194 -19.41 -7.84 6.82
N THR A 195 -20.62 -7.44 7.11
CA THR A 195 -21.80 -8.33 7.06
C THR A 195 -22.28 -8.58 5.63
N LEU A 196 -21.81 -7.75 4.68
CA LEU A 196 -22.12 -7.80 3.26
C LEU A 196 -20.80 -7.76 2.49
N GLU A 197 -20.56 -8.80 1.71
CA GLU A 197 -19.33 -8.97 0.93
C GLU A 197 -19.37 -8.10 -0.33
N PRO A 198 -18.47 -7.11 -0.48
CA PRO A 198 -18.41 -6.32 -1.70
C PRO A 198 -17.90 -7.17 -2.87
N SER A 199 -18.47 -6.97 -4.03
CA SER A 199 -17.97 -7.55 -5.27
C SER A 199 -17.05 -6.57 -5.98
N LEU A 200 -15.79 -6.95 -6.18
CA LEU A 200 -14.80 -6.15 -6.87
C LEU A 200 -14.57 -6.68 -8.29
N GLY A 201 -14.54 -5.79 -9.26
CA GLY A 201 -14.23 -6.10 -10.65
C GLY A 201 -13.15 -5.20 -11.20
N ILE A 202 -12.20 -5.78 -11.94
CA ILE A 202 -11.17 -5.03 -12.64
C ILE A 202 -11.67 -4.79 -14.06
N VAL A 203 -11.82 -3.53 -14.41
CA VAL A 203 -12.24 -3.07 -15.72
C VAL A 203 -11.02 -2.71 -16.54
N SER A 204 -10.78 -3.46 -17.63
CA SER A 204 -9.73 -3.11 -18.59
C SER A 204 -10.18 -1.96 -19.47
N TYR A 205 -9.29 -1.01 -19.64
CA TYR A 205 -9.40 0.13 -20.54
C TYR A 205 -8.18 0.16 -21.48
N HIS A 206 -8.23 0.85 -22.59
CA HIS A 206 -7.21 0.84 -23.65
C HIS A 206 -5.76 0.63 -23.16
N ASP A 207 -4.89 0.03 -24.00
CA ASP A 207 -3.42 -0.05 -23.84
C ASP A 207 -2.89 -0.31 -22.42
N HIS A 208 -3.28 -1.43 -21.82
CA HIS A 208 -2.83 -1.89 -20.50
C HIS A 208 -3.26 -1.01 -19.31
N GLN A 209 -4.21 -0.14 -19.49
CA GLN A 209 -4.83 0.62 -18.42
C GLN A 209 -6.01 -0.15 -17.83
N SER A 210 -6.26 0.05 -16.54
CA SER A 210 -7.39 -0.56 -15.84
C SER A 210 -7.76 0.25 -14.62
N PHE A 211 -8.99 0.09 -14.16
CA PHE A 211 -9.47 0.66 -12.92
C PHE A 211 -10.35 -0.36 -12.18
N VAL A 212 -10.50 -0.18 -10.89
CA VAL A 212 -11.27 -1.08 -10.03
C VAL A 212 -12.66 -0.52 -9.81
N MET A 213 -13.66 -1.36 -10.00
CA MET A 213 -15.06 -1.03 -9.76
C MET A 213 -15.60 -1.92 -8.64
N ALA A 214 -16.32 -1.33 -7.68
CA ALA A 214 -16.92 -2.06 -6.56
C ALA A 214 -18.43 -1.98 -6.59
N ASP A 215 -19.09 -3.13 -6.47
CA ASP A 215 -20.50 -3.19 -6.10
C ASP A 215 -20.60 -3.15 -4.57
N ILE A 216 -21.30 -2.16 -4.05
CA ILE A 216 -21.45 -1.88 -2.65
C ILE A 216 -22.88 -2.25 -2.22
N PRO A 217 -23.13 -3.51 -1.84
CA PRO A 217 -24.44 -3.93 -1.37
C PRO A 217 -24.78 -3.22 -0.06
N GLY A 218 -26.03 -2.83 0.10
CA GLY A 218 -26.55 -2.35 1.39
C GLY A 218 -26.41 -0.86 1.68
N ILE A 219 -25.96 -0.02 0.73
CA ILE A 219 -26.07 1.45 0.92
C ILE A 219 -27.54 1.84 1.10
N ILE A 220 -28.46 1.12 0.45
CA ILE A 220 -29.89 1.47 0.35
C ILE A 220 -30.78 0.55 1.18
N GLU A 221 -30.34 -0.67 1.50
CA GLU A 221 -31.11 -1.63 2.29
C GLU A 221 -30.77 -1.52 3.79
N GLY A 222 -31.44 -0.61 4.52
CA GLY A 222 -31.47 -0.61 5.98
C GLY A 222 -30.32 0.12 6.69
N ALA A 223 -29.66 1.09 6.03
CA ALA A 223 -28.67 1.96 6.69
C ALA A 223 -29.28 2.79 7.84
N SER A 224 -30.59 3.01 7.84
CA SER A 224 -31.34 3.72 8.88
C SER A 224 -31.60 2.90 10.15
N GLU A 225 -31.45 1.59 10.13
CA GLU A 225 -31.73 0.71 11.27
C GLU A 225 -30.50 0.39 12.15
N GLY A 226 -29.72 1.40 12.50
CA GLY A 226 -28.96 1.46 13.75
C GLY A 226 -27.99 0.32 14.11
N LYS A 227 -27.47 -0.48 13.18
CA LYS A 227 -26.47 -1.50 13.50
C LYS A 227 -25.06 -0.96 13.30
N ALA A 228 -24.37 -0.69 14.40
CA ALA A 228 -22.99 -0.18 14.48
C ALA A 228 -21.92 -0.94 13.64
N ARG A 229 -22.24 -2.10 13.08
CA ARG A 229 -21.37 -2.90 12.22
C ARG A 229 -21.26 -2.38 10.79
N GLY A 230 -22.28 -1.69 10.27
CA GLY A 230 -22.24 -1.05 8.94
C GLY A 230 -21.25 0.11 8.85
N LEU A 231 -21.00 0.82 9.95
CA LEU A 231 -20.17 2.03 9.99
C LEU A 231 -18.68 1.80 9.67
N ARG A 232 -18.15 0.59 9.87
CA ARG A 232 -16.73 0.31 9.56
C ARG A 232 -16.51 0.04 8.08
N PHE A 233 -17.41 -0.69 7.45
CA PHE A 233 -17.41 -0.94 6.01
C PHE A 233 -17.51 0.35 5.19
N LEU A 234 -18.29 1.28 5.71
CA LEU A 234 -18.62 2.54 5.06
C LEU A 234 -17.45 3.52 5.00
N ARG A 235 -16.52 3.45 5.93
CA ARG A 235 -15.24 4.19 5.85
C ARG A 235 -14.39 3.79 4.65
N HIS A 236 -14.59 2.60 4.13
CA HIS A 236 -13.87 2.15 2.94
C HIS A 236 -14.48 2.72 1.65
N ILE A 237 -15.77 3.00 1.63
CA ILE A 237 -16.48 3.61 0.50
C ILE A 237 -16.15 5.12 0.38
N GLU A 238 -15.82 5.75 1.50
CA GLU A 238 -15.38 7.14 1.54
C GLU A 238 -14.16 7.43 0.65
N ARG A 239 -13.43 6.41 0.25
CA ARG A 239 -12.21 6.53 -0.54
C ARG A 239 -12.36 6.27 -2.04
N ASN A 240 -13.57 5.91 -2.52
CA ASN A 240 -13.80 5.84 -3.96
C ASN A 240 -13.62 7.22 -4.58
N SER A 241 -12.92 7.28 -5.70
CA SER A 241 -12.67 8.54 -6.38
C SER A 241 -13.90 9.05 -7.11
N LEU A 242 -14.79 8.13 -7.54
CA LEU A 242 -15.97 8.43 -8.35
C LEU A 242 -17.15 7.53 -7.96
N LEU A 243 -18.36 8.06 -8.03
CA LEU A 243 -19.60 7.31 -7.80
C LEU A 243 -20.37 7.16 -9.11
N LEU A 244 -20.69 5.90 -9.47
CA LEU A 244 -21.55 5.58 -10.60
C LEU A 244 -22.96 5.25 -10.08
N PHE A 245 -23.89 6.16 -10.29
CA PHE A 245 -25.31 5.95 -10.00
C PHE A 245 -25.94 5.11 -11.09
N MET A 246 -26.66 4.08 -10.71
CA MET A 246 -27.31 3.17 -11.63
C MET A 246 -28.82 3.18 -11.41
N ILE A 247 -29.56 3.62 -12.40
CA ILE A 247 -31.03 3.69 -12.40
C ILE A 247 -31.54 2.83 -13.56
N PRO A 248 -32.48 1.92 -13.32
CA PRO A 248 -33.02 1.10 -14.40
C PRO A 248 -33.97 1.96 -15.28
N GLY A 249 -33.90 1.75 -16.60
CA GLY A 249 -34.68 2.52 -17.58
C GLY A 249 -36.20 2.21 -17.54
N ASP A 250 -36.61 1.15 -16.83
CA ASP A 250 -38.01 0.81 -16.57
C ASP A 250 -38.65 1.66 -15.45
N THR A 251 -37.93 2.66 -14.94
CA THR A 251 -38.39 3.59 -13.89
C THR A 251 -39.24 4.73 -14.51
N GLU A 252 -40.32 5.10 -13.82
CA GLU A 252 -41.24 6.17 -14.29
C GLU A 252 -40.59 7.58 -14.25
N ASP A 253 -39.72 7.87 -13.29
CA ASP A 253 -39.04 9.15 -13.10
C ASP A 253 -37.59 8.98 -12.63
N ILE A 254 -36.64 9.13 -13.57
CA ILE A 254 -35.21 9.01 -13.30
C ILE A 254 -34.72 10.07 -12.31
N LYS A 255 -35.26 11.29 -12.40
CA LYS A 255 -34.84 12.39 -11.53
C LYS A 255 -35.25 12.18 -10.07
N ALA A 256 -36.49 11.71 -9.87
CA ALA A 256 -37.00 11.40 -8.54
C ALA A 256 -36.20 10.27 -7.88
N GLU A 257 -35.86 9.23 -8.65
CA GLU A 257 -35.05 8.12 -8.15
C GLU A 257 -33.61 8.53 -7.84
N TYR A 258 -33.00 9.37 -8.70
CA TYR A 258 -31.69 9.96 -8.44
C TYR A 258 -31.69 10.82 -7.16
N GLU A 259 -32.70 11.66 -6.94
CA GLU A 259 -32.80 12.45 -5.71
C GLU A 259 -32.99 11.58 -4.46
N LEU A 260 -33.72 10.46 -4.58
CA LEU A 260 -33.86 9.47 -3.51
C LEU A 260 -32.51 8.88 -3.16
N LEU A 261 -31.74 8.43 -4.16
CA LEU A 261 -30.39 7.91 -3.96
C LEU A 261 -29.46 8.94 -3.32
N LEU A 262 -29.53 10.21 -3.71
CA LEU A 262 -28.78 11.29 -3.09
C LEU A 262 -29.14 11.52 -1.63
N ARG A 263 -30.43 11.45 -1.27
CA ARG A 263 -30.87 11.57 0.13
C ARG A 263 -30.35 10.42 0.98
N GLU A 264 -30.44 9.21 0.48
CA GLU A 264 -29.89 8.02 1.16
C GLU A 264 -28.37 8.17 1.36
N LEU A 265 -27.63 8.58 0.33
CA LEU A 265 -26.21 8.80 0.41
C LEU A 265 -25.85 9.90 1.42
N LYS A 266 -26.63 11.00 1.45
CA LYS A 266 -26.46 12.10 2.40
C LYS A 266 -26.70 11.67 3.85
N ASN A 267 -27.74 10.87 4.06
CA ASN A 267 -28.04 10.32 5.39
C ASN A 267 -26.94 9.40 5.88
N PHE A 268 -26.26 8.78 4.94
CA PHE A 268 -25.18 7.85 5.19
C PHE A 268 -23.85 8.57 5.51
N ASN A 269 -23.33 9.37 4.59
CA ASN A 269 -22.18 10.25 4.78
C ASN A 269 -22.28 11.48 3.88
N PRO A 270 -22.46 12.69 4.46
CA PRO A 270 -22.53 13.92 3.70
C PRO A 270 -21.30 14.19 2.80
N GLU A 271 -20.10 13.73 3.20
CA GLU A 271 -18.85 13.94 2.46
C GLU A 271 -18.83 13.21 1.10
N MET A 272 -19.68 12.20 0.93
CA MET A 272 -19.79 11.50 -0.34
C MET A 272 -20.47 12.33 -1.43
N LEU A 273 -21.19 13.37 -1.05
CA LEU A 273 -21.83 14.29 -2.01
C LEU A 273 -20.80 15.19 -2.74
N ASP A 274 -19.60 15.34 -2.21
CA ASP A 274 -18.55 16.15 -2.82
C ASP A 274 -17.79 15.41 -3.94
N LYS A 275 -18.06 14.11 -4.11
CA LYS A 275 -17.37 13.29 -5.11
C LYS A 275 -17.91 13.49 -6.50
N HIS A 276 -17.07 13.22 -7.50
CA HIS A 276 -17.49 13.15 -8.87
C HIS A 276 -18.57 12.07 -9.06
N ARG A 277 -19.57 12.35 -9.85
CA ARG A 277 -20.74 11.49 -10.05
C ARG A 277 -21.02 11.32 -11.53
N VAL A 278 -21.36 10.10 -11.92
CA VAL A 278 -21.82 9.73 -13.26
C VAL A 278 -23.14 8.97 -13.11
N LEU A 279 -24.08 9.19 -14.00
CA LEU A 279 -25.36 8.50 -14.02
C LEU A 279 -25.40 7.52 -15.20
N ALA A 280 -25.68 6.25 -14.91
CA ALA A 280 -25.93 5.21 -15.89
C ALA A 280 -27.39 4.78 -15.85
N VAL A 281 -28.10 4.99 -16.93
CA VAL A 281 -29.44 4.41 -17.13
C VAL A 281 -29.26 3.00 -17.69
N THR A 282 -29.71 2.01 -16.94
CA THR A 282 -29.49 0.60 -17.24
C THR A 282 -30.70 -0.06 -17.89
N LYS A 283 -30.54 -1.28 -18.43
CA LYS A 283 -31.60 -2.05 -19.10
C LYS A 283 -32.19 -1.35 -20.32
N CYS A 284 -31.37 -0.61 -21.06
CA CYS A 284 -31.85 0.12 -22.26
C CYS A 284 -32.29 -0.83 -23.39
N ASP A 285 -31.96 -2.11 -23.29
CA ASP A 285 -32.47 -3.17 -24.18
C ASP A 285 -33.99 -3.41 -24.08
N LEU A 286 -34.63 -2.93 -23.02
CA LEU A 286 -36.07 -3.01 -22.82
C LEU A 286 -36.81 -1.75 -23.31
N LEU A 287 -36.10 -0.73 -23.76
CA LEU A 287 -36.62 0.55 -24.16
C LEU A 287 -36.60 0.71 -25.68
N ASP A 288 -37.63 1.32 -26.25
CA ASP A 288 -37.65 1.77 -27.62
C ASP A 288 -36.85 3.10 -27.76
N ASP A 289 -36.34 3.39 -28.95
CA ASP A 289 -35.53 4.59 -29.21
C ASP A 289 -36.27 5.89 -28.83
N GLU A 290 -37.61 5.93 -29.07
CA GLU A 290 -38.46 7.09 -28.69
C GLU A 290 -38.51 7.27 -27.15
N LEU A 291 -38.59 6.20 -26.39
CA LEU A 291 -38.55 6.24 -24.93
C LEU A 291 -37.17 6.67 -24.40
N CYS A 292 -36.09 6.21 -25.04
CA CYS A 292 -34.75 6.64 -24.70
C CYS A 292 -34.57 8.16 -24.87
N ASP A 293 -35.11 8.75 -25.93
CA ASP A 293 -35.05 10.19 -26.18
C ASP A 293 -35.89 10.96 -25.15
N MET A 294 -37.07 10.49 -24.82
CA MET A 294 -37.90 11.10 -23.76
C MET A 294 -37.20 11.02 -22.37
N LEU A 295 -36.56 9.92 -22.06
CA LEU A 295 -35.82 9.77 -20.81
C LEU A 295 -34.60 10.68 -20.75
N ARG A 296 -33.94 10.99 -21.87
CA ARG A 296 -32.87 11.98 -21.92
C ARG A 296 -33.32 13.38 -21.51
N GLU A 297 -34.56 13.75 -21.80
CA GLU A 297 -35.12 15.04 -21.37
C GLU A 297 -35.40 15.10 -19.86
N THR A 298 -35.58 13.94 -19.21
CA THR A 298 -35.85 13.85 -17.76
C THR A 298 -34.58 13.64 -16.93
N THR A 299 -33.42 13.52 -17.57
CA THR A 299 -32.14 13.35 -16.84
C THR A 299 -31.67 14.68 -16.25
N PRO A 300 -30.89 14.66 -15.15
CA PRO A 300 -30.26 15.86 -14.60
C PRO A 300 -29.22 16.43 -15.57
N ASP A 301 -29.25 17.75 -15.78
CA ASP A 301 -28.29 18.45 -16.65
C ASP A 301 -26.88 18.59 -16.06
N ASP A 302 -26.75 18.38 -14.76
CA ASP A 302 -25.51 18.67 -13.99
C ASP A 302 -24.49 17.53 -14.02
N LEU A 303 -24.80 16.39 -14.65
CA LEU A 303 -23.97 15.18 -14.62
C LEU A 303 -23.80 14.57 -16.01
N PRO A 304 -22.67 13.86 -16.25
CA PRO A 304 -22.57 12.94 -17.38
C PRO A 304 -23.58 11.80 -17.23
N VAL A 305 -24.42 11.60 -18.27
CA VAL A 305 -25.42 10.53 -18.32
C VAL A 305 -25.13 9.60 -19.47
N VAL A 306 -25.19 8.28 -19.21
CA VAL A 306 -24.95 7.23 -20.21
C VAL A 306 -26.07 6.22 -20.16
N PHE A 307 -26.57 5.81 -21.35
CA PHE A 307 -27.56 4.77 -21.50
C PHE A 307 -26.87 3.44 -21.82
N ILE A 308 -27.05 2.43 -20.98
CA ILE A 308 -26.33 1.17 -21.09
C ILE A 308 -27.25 -0.05 -21.06
N SER A 309 -26.83 -1.10 -21.74
CA SER A 309 -27.34 -2.44 -21.51
C SER A 309 -26.18 -3.40 -21.23
N SER A 310 -26.15 -3.93 -20.02
CA SER A 310 -25.13 -4.91 -19.61
C SER A 310 -25.28 -6.26 -20.30
N VAL A 311 -26.48 -6.54 -20.87
CA VAL A 311 -26.78 -7.80 -21.56
C VAL A 311 -26.35 -7.74 -23.02
N THR A 312 -26.66 -6.65 -23.71
CA THR A 312 -26.32 -6.47 -25.14
C THR A 312 -24.91 -5.89 -25.35
N GLY A 313 -24.34 -5.26 -24.31
CA GLY A 313 -23.08 -4.54 -24.41
C GLY A 313 -23.19 -3.10 -24.92
N GLN A 314 -24.42 -2.64 -25.22
CA GLN A 314 -24.66 -1.30 -25.73
C GLN A 314 -24.24 -0.23 -24.68
N GLY A 315 -23.53 0.82 -25.12
CA GLY A 315 -23.12 1.94 -24.28
C GLY A 315 -22.00 1.64 -23.26
N ILE A 316 -21.49 0.38 -23.19
CA ILE A 316 -20.47 0.01 -22.20
C ILE A 316 -19.13 0.69 -22.49
N ASP A 317 -18.72 0.78 -23.75
CA ASP A 317 -17.43 1.42 -24.08
C ASP A 317 -17.50 2.93 -23.85
N GLU A 318 -18.64 3.57 -24.17
CA GLU A 318 -18.89 4.97 -23.85
C GLU A 318 -18.85 5.22 -22.33
N LEU A 319 -19.44 4.32 -21.54
CA LEU A 319 -19.35 4.37 -20.08
C LEU A 319 -17.91 4.32 -19.60
N LYS A 320 -17.09 3.41 -20.11
CA LYS A 320 -15.67 3.29 -19.76
C LYS A 320 -14.90 4.58 -20.09
N ASP A 321 -15.15 5.17 -21.26
CA ASP A 321 -14.51 6.42 -21.68
C ASP A 321 -14.85 7.58 -20.75
N ILE A 322 -16.11 7.71 -20.35
CA ILE A 322 -16.55 8.74 -19.42
C ILE A 322 -15.96 8.51 -18.03
N LEU A 323 -16.03 7.29 -17.51
CA LEU A 323 -15.45 6.96 -16.21
C LEU A 323 -13.95 7.25 -16.18
N TRP A 324 -13.22 6.85 -17.21
CA TRP A 324 -11.79 7.12 -17.31
C TRP A 324 -11.45 8.60 -17.36
N ARG A 325 -12.21 9.39 -18.12
CA ARG A 325 -12.05 10.84 -18.20
C ARG A 325 -12.29 11.51 -16.85
N GLU A 326 -13.37 11.12 -16.16
CA GLU A 326 -13.72 11.69 -14.85
C GLU A 326 -12.71 11.28 -13.75
N LEU A 327 -12.23 10.05 -13.75
CA LEU A 327 -11.18 9.58 -12.84
C LEU A 327 -9.87 10.37 -12.99
N ASN A 328 -9.52 10.72 -14.23
CA ASN A 328 -8.29 11.44 -14.54
C ASN A 328 -8.44 12.95 -14.59
N SER A 329 -9.63 13.50 -14.27
CA SER A 329 -9.84 14.94 -14.22
C SER A 329 -8.95 15.60 -13.15
N GLU A 330 -8.48 16.84 -13.41
CA GLU A 330 -7.64 17.56 -12.45
C GLU A 330 -8.38 17.86 -11.14
N SER A 331 -9.67 18.13 -11.21
CA SER A 331 -10.53 18.36 -10.04
C SER A 331 -10.59 17.12 -9.14
N ASN A 332 -10.71 15.92 -9.70
CA ASN A 332 -10.75 14.68 -8.94
C ASN A 332 -9.38 14.38 -8.29
N LYS A 333 -8.29 14.64 -9.01
CA LYS A 333 -6.93 14.49 -8.46
C LYS A 333 -6.69 15.43 -7.29
N LEU A 334 -7.12 16.68 -7.37
CA LEU A 334 -7.02 17.67 -6.29
C LEU A 334 -7.85 17.29 -5.07
N LEU A 335 -9.08 16.78 -5.27
CA LEU A 335 -9.94 16.30 -4.17
C LEU A 335 -9.32 15.12 -3.43
N ASN A 336 -8.67 14.22 -4.15
CA ASN A 336 -7.98 13.09 -3.53
C ASN A 336 -6.75 13.53 -2.74
N ILE A 337 -5.93 14.45 -3.27
CA ILE A 337 -4.74 14.97 -2.60
C ILE A 337 -5.12 15.75 -1.32
N THR A 338 -6.12 16.63 -1.39
CA THR A 338 -6.53 17.44 -0.22
C THR A 338 -7.19 16.60 0.88
N LYS A 339 -7.86 15.49 0.53
CA LYS A 339 -8.43 14.56 1.51
C LYS A 339 -7.37 13.67 2.17
N ASP A 340 -6.33 13.29 1.46
CA ASP A 340 -5.20 12.53 2.05
C ASP A 340 -4.44 13.35 3.10
N ASP A 341 -4.28 14.67 2.90
CA ASP A 341 -3.64 15.56 3.87
C ASP A 341 -4.51 15.83 5.12
N THR A 342 -5.83 15.70 5.01
CA THR A 342 -6.77 15.95 6.13
C THR A 342 -7.16 14.69 6.90
N LEU A 343 -6.81 13.50 6.40
CA LEU A 343 -7.02 12.26 7.12
C LEU A 343 -6.15 12.23 8.37
N VAL A 344 -6.74 12.53 9.51
CA VAL A 344 -6.12 12.29 10.81
C VAL A 344 -5.90 10.79 10.95
N HIS A 345 -4.70 10.35 10.60
CA HIS A 345 -4.27 8.97 10.82
C HIS A 345 -4.28 8.72 12.34
N ARG A 346 -5.31 8.04 12.82
CA ARG A 346 -5.38 7.66 14.23
C ARG A 346 -4.53 6.41 14.43
N ASP A 347 -3.75 6.43 15.49
CA ASP A 347 -3.03 5.25 15.95
C ASP A 347 -4.03 4.09 16.15
N LYS A 348 -3.64 2.89 15.77
CA LYS A 348 -4.49 1.70 15.83
C LYS A 348 -4.52 1.17 17.26
N ASP A 349 -5.70 0.88 17.80
CA ASP A 349 -5.82 0.17 19.07
C ASP A 349 -5.45 -1.29 18.89
N MET A 350 -4.22 -1.63 19.22
CA MET A 350 -3.64 -2.97 19.01
C MET A 350 -4.26 -4.03 19.91
N SER A 351 -4.75 -3.68 21.10
CA SER A 351 -5.37 -4.65 22.00
C SER A 351 -6.67 -5.19 21.41
N ARG A 352 -7.45 -4.28 20.85
CA ARG A 352 -8.71 -4.60 20.18
C ARG A 352 -8.50 -5.31 18.86
N PHE A 353 -7.44 -4.92 18.14
CA PHE A 353 -7.05 -5.52 16.88
C PHE A 353 -6.59 -6.97 17.07
N ASN A 354 -5.69 -7.25 18.03
CA ASN A 354 -5.22 -8.61 18.32
C ASN A 354 -6.37 -9.52 18.78
N ALA A 355 -7.29 -9.01 19.59
CA ALA A 355 -8.49 -9.76 20.00
C ALA A 355 -9.42 -10.07 18.81
N GLU A 356 -9.52 -9.18 17.83
CA GLU A 356 -10.28 -9.41 16.60
C GLU A 356 -9.61 -10.50 15.73
N MET A 357 -8.27 -10.52 15.65
CA MET A 357 -7.49 -11.52 14.89
C MET A 357 -7.51 -12.91 15.54
N GLU A 358 -7.40 -12.99 16.87
CA GLU A 358 -7.55 -14.25 17.63
C GLU A 358 -8.94 -14.86 17.46
N ALA A 359 -9.98 -14.01 17.38
CA ALA A 359 -11.36 -14.47 17.17
C ALA A 359 -11.62 -15.03 15.77
N GLU A 360 -10.79 -14.68 14.78
CA GLU A 360 -10.90 -15.14 13.39
C GLU A 360 -10.12 -16.44 13.10
N GLY A 361 -9.40 -16.97 14.10
CA GLY A 361 -8.72 -18.29 13.99
C GLY A 361 -7.60 -18.32 12.95
N GLU A 362 -6.94 -17.21 12.65
CA GLU A 362 -5.62 -17.26 12.03
C GLU A 362 -4.65 -17.76 13.10
N ASP A 363 -4.49 -19.08 13.11
CA ASP A 363 -3.50 -19.76 13.92
C ASP A 363 -2.17 -19.03 13.77
N ASP A 364 -1.58 -18.65 14.91
CA ASP A 364 -0.20 -18.24 15.02
C ASP A 364 0.66 -19.24 14.26
N VAL A 365 1.07 -18.86 13.05
CA VAL A 365 2.10 -19.63 12.36
C VAL A 365 3.33 -19.50 13.24
N ILE A 366 3.60 -20.58 13.97
CA ILE A 366 4.73 -20.74 14.86
C ILE A 366 5.96 -20.24 14.11
N PHE A 367 6.50 -19.11 14.56
CA PHE A 367 7.77 -18.62 14.10
C PHE A 367 8.82 -19.65 14.53
N TYR A 368 9.27 -20.45 13.60
CA TYR A 368 10.54 -21.14 13.79
C TYR A 368 11.60 -20.05 13.73
N GLU A 369 12.02 -19.57 14.88
CA GLU A 369 13.29 -18.88 15.04
C GLU A 369 14.38 -19.89 14.69
N ASN A 370 14.79 -19.89 13.45
CA ASN A 370 16.12 -20.36 13.12
C ASN A 370 17.06 -19.24 13.56
N ASP A 371 17.33 -19.19 14.85
CA ASP A 371 18.47 -18.49 15.41
C ASP A 371 19.72 -19.32 15.07
N GLU A 372 20.06 -19.38 13.80
CA GLU A 372 21.45 -19.56 13.41
C GLU A 372 22.08 -18.15 13.51
N GLU A 373 22.29 -17.69 14.74
CA GLU A 373 23.36 -16.76 15.04
C GLU A 373 24.66 -17.53 14.75
N GLU A 374 25.14 -17.46 13.53
CA GLU A 374 26.55 -17.67 13.28
C GLU A 374 27.29 -16.55 14.03
N ASP A 375 27.70 -16.89 15.25
CA ASP A 375 28.69 -16.18 16.04
C ASP A 375 30.05 -16.27 15.33
N ASP A 376 30.18 -15.53 14.21
CA ASP A 376 31.46 -15.35 13.50
C ASP A 376 32.37 -14.29 14.17
N ASP A 377 32.13 -13.94 15.43
CA ASP A 377 32.89 -12.89 16.13
C ASP A 377 33.91 -13.43 17.20
N ILE A 378 34.20 -14.73 17.27
CA ILE A 378 35.18 -15.24 18.23
C ILE A 378 36.21 -16.18 17.57
N GLU A 379 36.95 -15.69 16.57
CA GLU A 379 38.23 -16.28 16.21
C GLU A 379 39.10 -15.23 15.51
N GLU A 380 39.76 -14.37 16.28
CA GLU A 380 41.00 -13.67 15.88
C GLU A 380 41.60 -12.83 17.03
N LEU A 381 41.69 -13.42 18.22
CA LEU A 381 42.45 -12.78 19.31
C LEU A 381 43.47 -13.72 20.02
N GLU A 382 43.78 -14.85 19.42
CA GLU A 382 44.91 -15.65 19.89
C GLU A 382 45.87 -15.86 18.73
N ASP A 383 46.96 -15.09 18.67
CA ASP A 383 48.28 -15.45 18.17
C ASP A 383 49.14 -14.18 18.00
N TYR A 384 49.54 -13.59 19.11
CA TYR A 384 50.81 -12.87 19.20
C TYR A 384 51.60 -13.40 20.41
N GLU A 385 52.19 -14.59 20.24
CA GLU A 385 53.31 -14.99 21.09
C GLU A 385 54.49 -14.05 20.77
N ILE A 386 54.99 -13.44 21.84
CA ILE A 386 56.20 -12.65 21.86
C ILE A 386 57.35 -13.64 21.80
N GLU A 387 57.98 -13.85 20.67
CA GLU A 387 59.30 -14.46 20.65
C GLU A 387 60.32 -13.45 21.20
N ASP A 388 60.78 -13.76 22.41
CA ASP A 388 61.98 -13.16 23.01
C ASP A 388 63.17 -13.48 22.18
N ILE A 389 63.88 -12.48 21.71
CA ILE A 389 65.16 -12.59 21.01
C ILE A 389 66.27 -12.39 22.04
N GLU A 390 67.06 -13.45 22.24
CA GLU A 390 68.43 -13.30 22.76
C GLU A 390 69.34 -12.58 21.76
#